data_0bc6e28cde4b5208daffb98b53ccdfc3
#
_entry.id   0bc6e28cde4b5208daffb98b53ccdfc3
#
_cell.length_a   1.000
_cell.length_b   1.000
_cell.length_c   1.000
_cell.angle_alpha   90.00
_cell.angle_beta   90.00
_cell.angle_gamma   90.00
#
_symmetry.space_group_name_H-M   'P 1'
#
loop_
_entity.id
_entity.type
_entity.pdbx_description
1 polymer ?
#
loop_
_entity_poly.entity_id
_entity_poly.type
_entity_poly.pdbx_seq_one_letter_code
_entity_poly.pdbx_strand_id
1 'polypeptide(L)'
;MMVLSVAFLGIAMLVASTARNQRSGQAMVRAAALANDIAEQMRANRGAVEAAAPDRGFVLQQTYAALTQPDALAVPSCGGRFVRPPSTDLLLPACGTAKTFADFALAAWLTQVQTSLPGGAGTVVDLGGVRRRIAVAWTEPSTDRVSGSPAPLTDGQCAQVATFAVAASQGVRCLILEFTL
;
A
#
# COMPACT_ATOMS: atom_id res chain seq x y z
N MET A 1 -23.94 -40.45 -19.86
CA MET A 1 -23.76 -39.64 -18.65
C MET A 1 -22.31 -39.24 -18.37
N MET A 2 -21.28 -40.04 -18.67
CA MET A 2 -19.86 -39.67 -18.41
C MET A 2 -19.39 -38.42 -19.12
N VAL A 3 -19.82 -38.13 -20.35
CA VAL A 3 -19.38 -36.95 -21.13
C VAL A 3 -19.84 -35.64 -20.51
N LEU A 4 -21.03 -35.60 -19.94
CA LEU A 4 -21.56 -34.42 -19.25
C LEU A 4 -20.76 -34.06 -17.96
N SER A 5 -20.33 -35.06 -17.20
CA SER A 5 -19.55 -34.81 -15.97
C SER A 5 -18.15 -34.26 -16.26
N VAL A 6 -17.50 -34.67 -17.34
CA VAL A 6 -16.19 -34.12 -17.76
C VAL A 6 -16.32 -32.68 -18.25
N ALA A 7 -17.40 -32.35 -18.97
CA ALA A 7 -17.67 -31.00 -19.42
C ALA A 7 -17.91 -30.03 -18.25
N PHE A 8 -18.67 -30.44 -17.23
CA PHE A 8 -18.88 -29.64 -16.02
C PHE A 8 -17.60 -29.38 -15.22
N LEU A 9 -16.73 -30.39 -15.10
CA LEU A 9 -15.41 -30.23 -14.44
C LEU A 9 -14.52 -29.24 -15.20
N GLY A 10 -14.52 -29.25 -16.53
CA GLY A 10 -13.78 -28.29 -17.35
C GLY A 10 -14.25 -26.84 -17.17
N ILE A 11 -15.57 -26.63 -17.13
CA ILE A 11 -16.16 -25.31 -16.89
C ILE A 11 -15.85 -24.81 -15.46
N ALA A 12 -15.94 -25.68 -14.46
CA ALA A 12 -15.65 -25.32 -13.09
C ALA A 12 -14.18 -24.89 -12.92
N MET A 13 -13.23 -25.57 -13.57
CA MET A 13 -11.82 -25.15 -13.57
C MET A 13 -11.60 -23.81 -14.25
N LEU A 14 -12.26 -23.54 -15.38
CA LEU A 14 -12.17 -22.25 -16.06
C LEU A 14 -12.72 -21.10 -15.21
N VAL A 15 -13.87 -21.29 -14.58
CA VAL A 15 -14.47 -20.28 -13.69
C VAL A 15 -13.56 -20.01 -12.49
N ALA A 16 -12.97 -21.06 -11.90
CA ALA A 16 -12.04 -20.88 -10.78
C ALA A 16 -10.77 -20.12 -11.18
N SER A 17 -10.21 -20.40 -12.38
CA SER A 17 -9.01 -19.71 -12.86
C SER A 17 -9.28 -18.24 -13.20
N THR A 18 -10.40 -17.94 -13.84
CA THR A 18 -10.80 -16.55 -14.13
C THR A 18 -11.06 -15.74 -12.88
N ALA A 19 -11.73 -16.32 -11.88
CA ALA A 19 -11.96 -15.64 -10.58
C ALA A 19 -10.65 -15.31 -9.84
N ARG A 20 -9.63 -16.17 -9.95
CA ARG A 20 -8.30 -15.94 -9.39
C ARG A 20 -7.59 -14.78 -10.06
N ASN A 21 -7.55 -14.79 -11.41
CA ASN A 21 -6.91 -13.73 -12.18
C ASN A 21 -7.57 -12.36 -11.94
N GLN A 22 -8.90 -12.33 -11.77
CA GLN A 22 -9.63 -11.12 -11.44
C GLN A 22 -9.24 -10.57 -10.05
N ARG A 23 -9.06 -11.41 -9.04
CA ARG A 23 -8.63 -10.97 -7.69
C ARG A 23 -7.23 -10.38 -7.70
N SER A 24 -6.29 -11.01 -8.41
CA SER A 24 -4.93 -10.49 -8.56
C SER A 24 -4.92 -9.15 -9.27
N GLY A 25 -5.65 -9.02 -10.39
CA GLY A 25 -5.80 -7.76 -11.11
C GLY A 25 -6.43 -6.65 -10.26
N GLN A 26 -7.45 -6.98 -9.45
CA GLN A 26 -8.08 -6.00 -8.54
C GLN A 26 -7.11 -5.52 -7.45
N ALA A 27 -6.29 -6.41 -6.87
CA ALA A 27 -5.30 -6.01 -5.88
C ALA A 27 -4.27 -5.04 -6.48
N MET A 28 -3.78 -5.31 -7.70
CA MET A 28 -2.85 -4.43 -8.39
C MET A 28 -3.45 -3.04 -8.69
N VAL A 29 -4.69 -3.00 -9.17
CA VAL A 29 -5.39 -1.71 -9.43
C VAL A 29 -5.59 -0.92 -8.14
N ARG A 30 -5.96 -1.58 -7.04
CA ARG A 30 -6.08 -0.94 -5.73
C ARG A 30 -4.74 -0.43 -5.22
N ALA A 31 -3.68 -1.22 -5.35
CA ALA A 31 -2.33 -0.80 -4.97
C ALA A 31 -1.88 0.44 -5.76
N ALA A 32 -2.14 0.48 -7.06
CA ALA A 32 -1.85 1.64 -7.91
C ALA A 32 -2.67 2.88 -7.49
N ALA A 33 -3.94 2.71 -7.18
CA ALA A 33 -4.79 3.80 -6.71
C ALA A 33 -4.27 4.37 -5.38
N LEU A 34 -3.90 3.51 -4.42
CA LEU A 34 -3.34 3.91 -3.13
C LEU A 34 -1.98 4.60 -3.27
N ALA A 35 -1.12 4.12 -4.17
CA ALA A 35 0.17 4.77 -4.44
C ALA A 35 -0.02 6.16 -5.06
N ASN A 36 -0.98 6.32 -5.97
CA ASN A 36 -1.30 7.62 -6.54
C ASN A 36 -1.94 8.57 -5.52
N ASP A 37 -2.81 8.07 -4.63
CA ASP A 37 -3.44 8.90 -3.60
C ASP A 37 -2.39 9.55 -2.69
N ILE A 38 -1.44 8.81 -2.16
CA ILE A 38 -0.39 9.39 -1.33
C ILE A 38 0.54 10.30 -2.14
N ALA A 39 0.79 10.02 -3.43
CA ALA A 39 1.55 10.90 -4.31
C ALA A 39 0.87 12.26 -4.50
N GLU A 40 -0.44 12.28 -4.69
CA GLU A 40 -1.22 13.54 -4.79
C GLU A 40 -1.24 14.30 -3.46
N GLN A 41 -1.36 13.61 -2.33
CA GLN A 41 -1.26 14.24 -1.01
C GLN A 41 0.11 14.90 -0.80
N MET A 42 1.21 14.27 -1.26
CA MET A 42 2.54 14.84 -1.23
C MET A 42 2.65 16.07 -2.14
N ARG A 43 2.06 16.04 -3.35
CA ARG A 43 2.03 17.20 -4.26
C ARG A 43 1.27 18.38 -3.65
N ALA A 44 0.13 18.10 -3.02
CA ALA A 44 -0.66 19.11 -2.34
C ALA A 44 0.07 19.71 -1.11
N ASN A 45 0.98 18.95 -0.50
CA ASN A 45 1.72 19.36 0.69
C ASN A 45 3.23 19.45 0.44
N ARG A 46 3.60 20.04 -0.69
CA ARG A 46 4.98 20.16 -1.14
C ARG A 46 5.94 20.74 -0.09
N GLY A 47 5.48 21.71 0.70
CA GLY A 47 6.27 22.29 1.78
C GLY A 47 6.73 21.28 2.84
N ALA A 48 5.91 20.28 3.16
CA ALA A 48 6.30 19.19 4.08
C ALA A 48 7.35 18.26 3.46
N VAL A 49 7.28 18.05 2.14
CA VAL A 49 8.21 17.17 1.42
C VAL A 49 9.57 17.82 1.23
N GLU A 50 9.60 19.14 0.97
CA GLU A 50 10.80 19.94 0.73
C GLU A 50 11.51 20.37 2.02
N ALA A 51 10.85 20.24 3.18
CA ALA A 51 11.43 20.61 4.45
C ALA A 51 12.78 19.91 4.69
N ALA A 52 13.69 20.60 5.36
CA ALA A 52 14.95 20.00 5.78
C ALA A 52 14.71 18.96 6.91
N ALA A 53 15.57 17.97 7.05
CA ALA A 53 15.56 17.12 8.21
C ALA A 53 15.87 17.96 9.49
N PRO A 54 15.20 17.71 10.62
CA PRO A 54 14.29 16.58 10.94
C PRO A 54 12.81 16.83 10.56
N ASP A 55 12.44 17.99 10.03
CA ASP A 55 11.04 18.41 9.78
C ASP A 55 10.47 17.89 8.46
N ARG A 56 11.23 17.06 7.74
CA ARG A 56 10.80 16.43 6.50
C ARG A 56 9.67 15.45 6.74
N GLY A 57 8.54 15.69 6.09
CA GLY A 57 7.36 14.84 6.13
C GLY A 57 7.33 13.79 5.01
N PHE A 58 6.33 12.95 5.03
CA PHE A 58 6.10 11.89 4.05
C PHE A 58 7.31 10.96 3.85
N VAL A 59 7.92 10.54 4.95
CA VAL A 59 8.99 9.53 4.94
C VAL A 59 8.59 8.40 5.89
N LEU A 60 8.50 7.18 5.34
CA LEU A 60 8.15 5.99 6.08
C LEU A 60 9.07 4.86 5.60
N GLN A 61 10.04 4.51 6.44
CA GLN A 61 11.06 3.51 6.12
C GLN A 61 11.11 2.45 7.23
N GLN A 62 10.21 1.47 7.12
CA GLN A 62 10.11 0.35 8.06
C GLN A 62 10.07 -0.97 7.29
N THR A 63 10.34 -2.07 7.99
CA THR A 63 10.27 -3.40 7.41
C THR A 63 8.82 -3.79 7.08
N TYR A 64 8.64 -4.65 6.10
CA TYR A 64 7.33 -5.20 5.75
C TYR A 64 6.61 -5.80 6.96
N ALA A 65 7.33 -6.59 7.76
CA ALA A 65 6.78 -7.22 8.95
C ALA A 65 6.27 -6.21 10.00
N ALA A 66 6.96 -5.07 10.17
CA ALA A 66 6.51 -4.00 11.05
C ALA A 66 5.26 -3.31 10.51
N LEU A 67 5.22 -3.03 9.19
CA LEU A 67 4.15 -2.29 8.53
C LEU A 67 2.86 -3.11 8.33
N THR A 68 2.89 -4.42 8.48
CA THR A 68 1.69 -5.29 8.46
C THR A 68 1.04 -5.43 9.83
N GLN A 69 1.68 -4.94 10.90
CA GLN A 69 1.07 -4.98 12.23
C GLN A 69 -0.04 -3.93 12.35
N PRO A 70 -1.14 -4.23 13.06
CA PRO A 70 -2.09 -3.21 13.44
C PRO A 70 -1.38 -2.13 14.27
N ASP A 71 -1.73 -0.88 14.07
CA ASP A 71 -1.12 0.28 14.73
C ASP A 71 0.40 0.45 14.48
N ALA A 72 0.88 -0.01 13.31
CA ALA A 72 2.29 0.13 12.90
C ALA A 72 2.82 1.57 12.98
N LEU A 73 1.94 2.56 12.87
CA LEU A 73 2.26 3.97 13.04
C LEU A 73 1.39 4.59 14.14
N ALA A 74 2.02 5.30 15.07
CA ALA A 74 1.30 6.18 15.96
C ALA A 74 0.62 7.28 15.13
N VAL A 75 -0.71 7.35 15.20
CA VAL A 75 -1.47 8.41 14.51
C VAL A 75 -1.32 9.69 15.32
N PRO A 76 -0.65 10.74 14.80
CA PRO A 76 -0.60 12.00 15.50
C PRO A 76 -2.01 12.55 15.68
N SER A 77 -2.32 13.09 16.86
CA SER A 77 -3.57 13.77 17.09
C SER A 77 -3.58 15.11 16.35
N CYS A 78 -4.08 15.11 15.13
CA CYS A 78 -4.47 16.34 14.46
C CYS A 78 -5.86 16.72 15.00
N GLY A 79 -5.90 17.58 16.04
CA GLY A 79 -7.14 18.01 16.66
C GLY A 79 -7.93 18.91 15.73
N GLY A 80 -8.87 18.35 14.99
CA GLY A 80 -9.82 19.10 14.17
C GLY A 80 -10.99 18.22 13.81
N ARG A 81 -12.15 18.53 14.33
CA ARG A 81 -13.40 17.95 13.88
C ARG A 81 -13.65 18.41 12.45
N PHE A 82 -13.77 17.50 11.51
CA PHE A 82 -14.32 17.82 10.19
C PHE A 82 -15.76 18.33 10.40
N VAL A 83 -15.95 19.62 10.43
CA VAL A 83 -17.29 20.23 10.35
C VAL A 83 -17.61 20.38 8.88
N ARG A 84 -18.61 19.61 8.44
CA ARG A 84 -19.14 19.67 7.07
C ARG A 84 -19.72 21.06 6.80
N PRO A 85 -19.44 21.69 5.64
CA PRO A 85 -20.02 23.00 5.31
C PRO A 85 -21.56 23.01 5.43
N PRO A 86 -22.17 24.10 5.98
CA PRO A 86 -21.98 25.40 5.38
C PRO A 86 -21.26 26.46 6.24
N SER A 87 -20.45 26.09 7.20
CA SER A 87 -19.58 27.07 7.85
C SER A 87 -18.37 27.37 6.97
N THR A 88 -18.14 28.64 6.70
CA THR A 88 -17.00 29.19 5.93
C THR A 88 -15.64 28.97 6.60
N ASP A 89 -15.60 28.36 7.77
CA ASP A 89 -14.37 27.98 8.45
C ASP A 89 -13.96 26.59 7.96
N LEU A 90 -13.15 26.55 6.90
CA LEU A 90 -12.31 25.41 6.60
C LEU A 90 -11.26 25.29 7.74
N LEU A 91 -11.67 24.73 8.85
CA LEU A 91 -10.74 24.28 9.85
C LEU A 91 -10.06 23.04 9.28
N LEU A 92 -8.95 23.28 8.56
CA LEU A 92 -7.96 22.26 8.31
C LEU A 92 -7.63 21.61 9.66
N PRO A 93 -7.47 20.28 9.74
CA PRO A 93 -7.06 19.66 10.98
C PRO A 93 -5.85 20.43 11.50
N ALA A 94 -5.94 20.95 12.72
CA ALA A 94 -4.87 21.73 13.32
C ALA A 94 -3.70 20.80 13.66
N CYS A 95 -3.05 20.29 12.64
CA CYS A 95 -1.75 19.67 12.74
C CYS A 95 -0.76 20.83 12.89
N GLY A 96 -0.22 21.07 14.07
CA GLY A 96 0.58 22.24 14.39
C GLY A 96 1.77 22.50 13.45
N THR A 97 2.22 21.51 12.66
CA THR A 97 3.27 21.63 11.66
C THR A 97 2.95 20.85 10.39
N ALA A 98 3.59 21.22 9.27
CA ALA A 98 3.48 20.48 8.03
C ALA A 98 3.94 19.01 8.16
N LYS A 99 4.94 18.74 9.00
CA LYS A 99 5.39 17.38 9.32
C LYS A 99 4.32 16.59 10.05
N THR A 100 3.67 17.15 11.08
CA THR A 100 2.61 16.47 11.82
C THR A 100 1.45 16.08 10.91
N PHE A 101 1.11 16.97 9.97
CA PHE A 101 0.10 16.66 8.95
C PHE A 101 0.55 15.51 8.03
N ALA A 102 1.81 15.53 7.58
CA ALA A 102 2.36 14.48 6.74
C ALA A 102 2.39 13.11 7.45
N ASP A 103 2.76 13.10 8.74
CA ASP A 103 2.78 11.88 9.56
C ASP A 103 1.35 11.34 9.78
N PHE A 104 0.36 12.23 9.99
CA PHE A 104 -1.05 11.85 10.05
C PHE A 104 -1.54 11.27 8.73
N ALA A 105 -1.23 11.91 7.60
CA ALA A 105 -1.61 11.46 6.28
C ALA A 105 -1.00 10.08 5.95
N LEU A 106 0.27 9.86 6.30
CA LEU A 106 0.94 8.57 6.15
C LEU A 106 0.28 7.47 7.01
N ALA A 107 -0.07 7.77 8.26
CA ALA A 107 -0.73 6.79 9.12
C ALA A 107 -2.12 6.42 8.60
N ALA A 108 -2.92 7.39 8.15
CA ALA A 108 -4.21 7.16 7.53
C ALA A 108 -4.09 6.34 6.24
N TRP A 109 -3.14 6.70 5.39
CA TRP A 109 -2.85 5.97 4.16
C TRP A 109 -2.42 4.53 4.43
N LEU A 110 -1.51 4.29 5.39
CA LEU A 110 -1.09 2.94 5.74
C LEU A 110 -2.25 2.09 6.24
N THR A 111 -3.13 2.66 7.08
CA THR A 111 -4.35 1.97 7.52
C THR A 111 -5.23 1.59 6.34
N GLN A 112 -5.35 2.46 5.34
CA GLN A 112 -6.11 2.17 4.13
C GLN A 112 -5.44 1.06 3.30
N VAL A 113 -4.11 1.04 3.18
CA VAL A 113 -3.36 -0.04 2.53
C VAL A 113 -3.61 -1.37 3.24
N GLN A 114 -3.50 -1.41 4.57
CA GLN A 114 -3.70 -2.61 5.38
C GLN A 114 -5.13 -3.16 5.28
N THR A 115 -6.13 -2.29 5.22
CA THR A 115 -7.55 -2.71 5.15
C THR A 115 -7.99 -3.08 3.74
N SER A 116 -7.37 -2.50 2.70
CA SER A 116 -7.77 -2.69 1.31
C SER A 116 -7.06 -3.86 0.62
N LEU A 117 -5.89 -4.25 1.12
CA LEU A 117 -5.03 -5.27 0.51
C LEU A 117 -4.70 -6.38 1.53
N PRO A 118 -4.75 -7.66 1.14
CA PRO A 118 -4.40 -8.76 2.03
C PRO A 118 -2.91 -8.68 2.39
N GLY A 119 -2.60 -8.61 3.69
CA GLY A 119 -1.24 -8.40 4.16
C GLY A 119 -0.61 -7.10 3.61
N GLY A 120 -1.46 -6.08 3.44
CA GLY A 120 -1.05 -4.80 2.88
C GLY A 120 0.00 -4.08 3.73
N ALA A 121 1.03 -3.56 3.08
CA ALA A 121 2.04 -2.70 3.68
C ALA A 121 2.44 -1.61 2.68
N GLY A 122 2.80 -0.44 3.19
CA GLY A 122 3.21 0.68 2.35
C GLY A 122 4.42 1.39 2.92
N THR A 123 5.34 1.82 2.06
CA THR A 123 6.51 2.60 2.46
C THR A 123 6.72 3.77 1.51
N VAL A 124 7.30 4.84 2.05
CA VAL A 124 7.70 6.02 1.28
C VAL A 124 9.16 6.31 1.58
N VAL A 125 10.00 6.14 0.58
CA VAL A 125 11.45 6.30 0.68
C VAL A 125 11.86 7.66 0.10
N ASP A 126 12.66 8.39 0.86
CA ASP A 126 13.32 9.60 0.39
C ASP A 126 14.52 9.24 -0.49
N LEU A 127 14.49 9.68 -1.74
CA LEU A 127 15.60 9.49 -2.70
C LEU A 127 16.49 10.73 -2.82
N GLY A 128 16.25 11.72 -1.96
CA GLY A 128 16.95 13.00 -1.97
C GLY A 128 16.21 14.10 -2.75
N GLY A 129 16.33 15.31 -2.24
CA GLY A 129 15.60 16.46 -2.78
C GLY A 129 14.09 16.26 -2.76
N VAL A 130 13.47 16.46 -3.92
CA VAL A 130 12.01 16.32 -4.12
C VAL A 130 11.61 14.96 -4.69
N ARG A 131 12.55 14.02 -4.79
CA ARG A 131 12.28 12.67 -5.33
C ARG A 131 11.81 11.72 -4.22
N ARG A 132 10.76 10.99 -4.52
CA ARG A 132 10.20 9.97 -3.60
C ARG A 132 9.95 8.67 -4.34
N ARG A 133 10.10 7.58 -3.62
CA ARG A 133 9.68 6.25 -4.05
C ARG A 133 8.62 5.76 -3.10
N ILE A 134 7.44 5.46 -3.65
CA ILE A 134 6.35 4.82 -2.94
C ILE A 134 6.38 3.35 -3.30
N ALA A 135 6.28 2.47 -2.32
CA ALA A 135 6.07 1.07 -2.58
C ALA A 135 4.87 0.56 -1.77
N VAL A 136 3.98 -0.13 -2.46
CA VAL A 136 2.83 -0.82 -1.86
C VAL A 136 3.02 -2.31 -2.06
N ALA A 137 2.95 -3.06 -0.98
CA ALA A 137 3.11 -4.50 -0.99
C ALA A 137 1.84 -5.19 -0.50
N TRP A 138 1.57 -6.39 -1.04
CA TRP A 138 0.47 -7.25 -0.60
C TRP A 138 0.81 -8.72 -0.77
N THR A 139 0.15 -9.58 0.00
CA THR A 139 0.27 -11.02 -0.19
C THR A 139 -0.73 -11.51 -1.23
N GLU A 140 -0.24 -12.29 -2.19
CA GLU A 140 -1.11 -13.02 -3.10
C GLU A 140 -1.45 -14.36 -2.45
N PRO A 141 -2.75 -14.68 -2.25
CA PRO A 141 -3.11 -15.99 -1.74
C PRO A 141 -2.60 -17.03 -2.75
N SER A 142 -1.62 -17.83 -2.34
CA SER A 142 -1.14 -18.92 -3.19
C SER A 142 -2.24 -19.94 -3.37
N THR A 143 -2.81 -19.96 -4.56
CA THR A 143 -3.86 -20.90 -4.92
C THR A 143 -3.31 -22.25 -5.33
N ASP A 144 -1.99 -22.34 -5.49
CA ASP A 144 -1.29 -23.55 -5.95
C ASP A 144 -0.64 -24.34 -4.80
N ARG A 145 -1.22 -24.32 -3.61
CA ARG A 145 -0.92 -25.33 -2.60
C ARG A 145 -1.55 -26.67 -2.99
N VAL A 146 -1.19 -27.16 -4.15
CA VAL A 146 -1.15 -28.61 -4.35
C VAL A 146 -0.07 -29.12 -3.41
N SER A 147 -0.40 -30.08 -2.56
CA SER A 147 0.53 -30.69 -1.62
C SER A 147 1.85 -31.00 -2.36
N GLY A 148 2.94 -30.32 -2.02
CA GLY A 148 4.23 -30.46 -2.69
C GLY A 148 4.65 -29.31 -3.62
N SER A 149 3.81 -28.31 -3.88
CA SER A 149 4.25 -27.12 -4.62
C SER A 149 5.16 -26.23 -3.77
N PRO A 150 6.23 -25.67 -4.37
CA PRO A 150 7.08 -24.70 -3.67
C PRO A 150 6.26 -23.50 -3.21
N ALA A 151 6.66 -22.90 -2.09
CA ALA A 151 6.05 -21.67 -1.62
C ALA A 151 6.09 -20.58 -2.71
N PRO A 152 5.06 -19.73 -2.82
CA PRO A 152 5.06 -18.66 -3.79
C PRO A 152 6.26 -17.75 -3.55
N LEU A 153 6.99 -17.44 -4.61
CA LEU A 153 8.14 -16.54 -4.55
C LEU A 153 7.66 -15.09 -4.41
N THR A 154 8.39 -14.34 -3.61
CA THR A 154 8.24 -12.88 -3.54
C THR A 154 8.63 -12.26 -4.87
N ASP A 155 7.90 -11.23 -5.31
CA ASP A 155 8.23 -10.49 -6.52
C ASP A 155 9.61 -9.83 -6.40
N GLY A 156 10.43 -9.97 -7.45
CA GLY A 156 11.74 -9.34 -7.51
C GLY A 156 11.70 -7.80 -7.41
N GLN A 157 10.57 -7.18 -7.70
CA GLN A 157 10.38 -5.73 -7.48
C GLN A 157 10.47 -5.35 -6.00
N CYS A 158 10.00 -6.21 -5.09
CA CYS A 158 10.13 -5.97 -3.66
C CYS A 158 11.58 -5.81 -3.20
N ALA A 159 12.53 -6.48 -3.86
CA ALA A 159 13.95 -6.36 -3.55
C ALA A 159 14.54 -4.97 -3.86
N GLN A 160 13.89 -4.18 -4.72
CA GLN A 160 14.31 -2.81 -5.03
C GLN A 160 14.03 -1.83 -3.88
N VAL A 161 13.25 -2.25 -2.90
CA VAL A 161 12.95 -1.49 -1.68
C VAL A 161 13.65 -2.17 -0.50
N ALA A 162 14.94 -1.89 -0.35
CA ALA A 162 15.79 -2.54 0.66
C ALA A 162 15.21 -2.44 2.09
N THR A 163 14.53 -1.35 2.40
CA THR A 163 13.90 -1.13 3.71
C THR A 163 12.74 -2.07 4.00
N PHE A 164 12.09 -2.62 2.97
CA PHE A 164 11.01 -3.59 3.17
C PHE A 164 11.50 -4.93 3.74
N ALA A 165 12.72 -5.33 3.42
CA ALA A 165 13.31 -6.58 3.91
C ALA A 165 12.36 -7.80 3.80
N VAL A 166 11.65 -7.95 2.67
CA VAL A 166 10.68 -9.03 2.45
C VAL A 166 11.40 -10.34 2.21
N ALA A 167 11.04 -11.38 2.95
CA ALA A 167 11.61 -12.70 2.71
C ALA A 167 11.13 -13.30 1.36
N ALA A 168 12.03 -13.95 0.64
CA ALA A 168 11.77 -14.51 -0.69
C ALA A 168 10.61 -15.54 -0.74
N SER A 169 10.29 -16.16 0.39
CA SER A 169 9.26 -17.21 0.51
C SER A 169 7.88 -16.72 0.93
N GLN A 170 7.68 -15.41 1.06
CA GLN A 170 6.42 -14.86 1.60
C GLN A 170 5.32 -14.69 0.55
N GLY A 171 5.62 -14.83 -0.74
CA GLY A 171 4.64 -14.63 -1.82
C GLY A 171 4.11 -13.19 -1.86
N VAL A 172 4.94 -12.22 -1.51
CA VAL A 172 4.59 -10.80 -1.51
C VAL A 172 4.77 -10.22 -2.90
N ARG A 173 3.79 -9.46 -3.37
CA ARG A 173 3.86 -8.64 -4.56
C ARG A 173 4.10 -7.19 -4.19
N CYS A 174 4.82 -6.46 -5.01
CA CYS A 174 5.08 -5.05 -4.80
C CYS A 174 4.76 -4.24 -6.06
N LEU A 175 4.18 -3.08 -5.84
CA LEU A 175 4.08 -2.01 -6.82
C LEU A 175 4.99 -0.88 -6.37
N ILE A 176 5.83 -0.40 -7.27
CA ILE A 176 6.75 0.71 -6.99
C ILE A 176 6.39 1.88 -7.93
N LEU A 177 6.26 3.04 -7.35
CA LEU A 177 6.06 4.31 -8.05
C LEU A 177 7.16 5.28 -7.63
N GLU A 178 7.94 5.76 -8.60
CA GLU A 178 8.89 6.85 -8.39
C GLU A 178 8.36 8.13 -9.04
N PHE A 179 8.48 9.22 -8.34
CA PHE A 179 8.08 10.52 -8.88
C PHE A 179 8.95 11.64 -8.31
N THR A 180 8.90 12.75 -9.02
CA THR A 180 9.52 14.04 -8.65
C THR A 180 8.41 15.06 -8.48
N LEU A 181 8.47 15.85 -7.44
CA LEU A 181 7.51 16.92 -7.12
C LEU A 181 7.79 18.18 -7.92
#